data_acf812e7ea17705ec4d25604e712c0f3
#
_entry.id   acf812e7ea17705ec4d25604e712c0f3
#
_cell.length_a   1.000
_cell.length_b   1.000
_cell.length_c   1.000
_cell.angle_alpha   90.00
_cell.angle_beta   90.00
_cell.angle_gamma   90.00
#
_symmetry.space_group_name_H-M   'P 1'
#
loop_
_entity.id
_entity.type
_entity.pdbx_description
1 polymer ?
#
loop_
_entity_poly.entity_id
_entity_poly.type
_entity_poly.pdbx_seq_one_letter_code
_entity_poly.pdbx_strand_id
1 'polypeptide(L)'
;VKMGIKKGLTHAPEEMKELKEITLKSKFLEGKGKEKKIENFQDVYKNDLIKKNKLNKKIKVIAACGNGTAGIFAPDILRGIGCEVVELDCKLDWTFPKYNPNPEDMEMLHAISKAVIDNNADIGFGFDGDGDRCGVIDNKGKEIFSDKIGLLIARNLSKDHKKSKFVVDVKSTGLFNTDKILASNNCETIYWKTGHSHIKRKVNTENALAGFEKSGHFFFNQPLGYGYDDGINSAIQVCHLLDNENKNMSEIIKSIPNTFQSPTMAPFCKDDEKYNVVDEIVKQITEIKNKKIKIDSQEIKDILTVNGIRFSFEDGSWGLIRASSNKPVSYTHLTLPTTSCG
;
A
#
# COMPACT_ATOMS: atom_id res chain seq x y z
N VAL A 1 -13.61 -0.15 14.26
CA VAL A 1 -13.16 -1.51 14.66
C VAL A 1 -13.01 -2.34 13.41
N LYS A 2 -11.81 -2.93 13.17
CA LYS A 2 -11.59 -3.94 12.13
C LYS A 2 -11.95 -5.30 12.70
N MET A 3 -12.89 -5.98 12.07
CA MET A 3 -13.26 -7.35 12.45
C MET A 3 -12.58 -8.34 11.51
N GLY A 4 -11.91 -9.31 12.10
CA GLY A 4 -11.15 -10.32 11.36
C GLY A 4 -11.76 -11.71 11.49
N ILE A 5 -11.42 -12.56 10.53
CA ILE A 5 -11.71 -13.98 10.50
C ILE A 5 -10.39 -14.77 10.57
N LYS A 6 -10.42 -16.06 10.29
CA LYS A 6 -9.20 -16.91 10.30
C LYS A 6 -8.04 -16.31 9.48
N LYS A 7 -6.82 -16.53 9.92
CA LYS A 7 -5.56 -16.12 9.27
C LYS A 7 -5.39 -14.61 9.13
N GLY A 8 -5.92 -13.81 10.04
CA GLY A 8 -5.80 -12.35 9.99
C GLY A 8 -6.54 -11.68 8.83
N LEU A 9 -7.43 -12.40 8.15
CA LEU A 9 -8.26 -11.83 7.09
C LEU A 9 -9.36 -10.96 7.69
N THR A 10 -9.59 -9.80 7.10
CA THR A 10 -10.74 -8.95 7.42
C THR A 10 -11.97 -9.41 6.64
N HIS A 11 -13.16 -9.07 7.14
CA HIS A 11 -14.41 -9.39 6.46
C HIS A 11 -14.43 -8.80 5.05
N ALA A 12 -14.80 -9.62 4.07
CA ALA A 12 -15.11 -9.16 2.72
C ALA A 12 -16.51 -8.50 2.69
N PRO A 13 -16.85 -7.75 1.62
CA PRO A 13 -18.15 -7.10 1.51
C PRO A 13 -19.35 -8.03 1.73
N GLU A 14 -19.27 -9.27 1.24
CA GLU A 14 -20.31 -10.29 1.37
C GLU A 14 -20.48 -10.71 2.84
N GLU A 15 -19.38 -10.93 3.55
CA GLU A 15 -19.39 -11.29 4.97
C GLU A 15 -19.86 -10.13 5.84
N MET A 16 -19.55 -8.89 5.46
CA MET A 16 -20.08 -7.69 6.11
C MET A 16 -21.59 -7.54 5.92
N LYS A 17 -22.10 -7.92 4.74
CA LYS A 17 -23.54 -7.95 4.47
C LYS A 17 -24.24 -8.99 5.35
N GLU A 18 -23.68 -10.19 5.46
CA GLU A 18 -24.19 -11.25 6.33
C GLU A 18 -24.19 -10.81 7.80
N LEU A 19 -23.10 -10.21 8.29
CA LEU A 19 -22.99 -9.67 9.63
C LEU A 19 -24.06 -8.59 9.90
N LYS A 20 -24.29 -7.71 8.93
CA LYS A 20 -25.38 -6.71 9.00
C LYS A 20 -26.74 -7.38 9.14
N GLU A 21 -27.02 -8.43 8.35
CA GLU A 21 -28.30 -9.15 8.43
C GLU A 21 -28.50 -9.86 9.77
N ILE A 22 -27.44 -10.52 10.29
CA ILE A 22 -27.45 -11.15 11.62
C ILE A 22 -27.82 -10.11 12.69
N THR A 23 -27.16 -8.96 12.64
CA THR A 23 -27.35 -7.88 13.61
C THR A 23 -28.77 -7.30 13.54
N LEU A 24 -29.24 -6.95 12.33
CA LEU A 24 -30.58 -6.35 12.14
C LEU A 24 -31.71 -7.32 12.48
N LYS A 25 -31.52 -8.61 12.27
CA LYS A 25 -32.51 -9.66 12.56
C LYS A 25 -32.34 -10.25 13.95
N SER A 26 -31.40 -9.75 14.76
CA SER A 26 -31.08 -10.29 16.11
C SER A 26 -30.87 -11.80 16.13
N LYS A 27 -30.29 -12.35 15.06
CA LYS A 27 -30.01 -13.79 14.92
C LYS A 27 -28.69 -14.17 15.58
N PHE A 28 -28.57 -13.89 16.88
CA PHE A 28 -27.37 -14.19 17.62
C PHE A 28 -27.36 -15.64 18.07
N LEU A 29 -26.14 -16.23 18.15
CA LEU A 29 -25.97 -17.53 18.76
C LEU A 29 -26.19 -17.40 20.28
N GLU A 30 -26.98 -18.31 20.83
CA GLU A 30 -27.14 -18.44 22.27
C GLU A 30 -26.09 -19.41 22.83
N GLY A 31 -25.54 -19.10 24.00
CA GLY A 31 -24.56 -19.96 24.64
C GLY A 31 -23.82 -19.28 25.79
N LYS A 32 -23.05 -20.07 26.52
CA LYS A 32 -22.15 -19.58 27.58
C LYS A 32 -20.77 -19.42 27.01
N GLY A 33 -20.32 -18.18 26.77
CA GLY A 33 -18.94 -17.84 26.39
C GLY A 33 -18.02 -17.77 27.61
N LYS A 34 -16.70 -17.78 27.34
CA LYS A 34 -15.67 -17.46 28.34
C LYS A 34 -14.81 -16.36 27.76
N GLU A 35 -14.53 -15.35 28.56
CA GLU A 35 -13.54 -14.34 28.25
C GLU A 35 -12.15 -14.86 28.63
N LYS A 36 -11.18 -14.66 27.75
CA LYS A 36 -9.76 -14.93 28.03
C LYS A 36 -8.95 -13.71 27.67
N LYS A 37 -8.38 -13.06 28.66
CA LYS A 37 -7.43 -11.96 28.46
C LYS A 37 -6.05 -12.56 28.13
N ILE A 38 -5.43 -12.03 27.08
CA ILE A 38 -4.05 -12.34 26.72
C ILE A 38 -3.17 -11.24 27.32
N GLU A 39 -2.40 -11.60 28.32
CA GLU A 39 -1.46 -10.70 28.96
C GLU A 39 -0.23 -10.48 28.06
N ASN A 40 0.38 -9.28 28.17
CA ASN A 40 1.64 -8.93 27.50
C ASN A 40 1.63 -9.08 25.96
N PHE A 41 0.47 -9.01 25.31
CA PHE A 41 0.40 -9.18 23.86
C PHE A 41 1.20 -8.10 23.10
N GLN A 42 1.28 -6.89 23.66
CA GLN A 42 2.11 -5.81 23.09
C GLN A 42 3.58 -6.22 23.03
N ASP A 43 4.10 -6.81 24.08
CA ASP A 43 5.49 -7.27 24.11
C ASP A 43 5.73 -8.44 23.16
N VAL A 44 4.75 -9.34 23.02
CA VAL A 44 4.82 -10.43 22.03
C VAL A 44 4.95 -9.87 20.61
N TYR A 45 4.14 -8.89 20.24
CA TYR A 45 4.20 -8.23 18.93
C TYR A 45 5.52 -7.50 18.71
N LYS A 46 5.93 -6.63 19.67
CA LYS A 46 7.19 -5.90 19.58
C LYS A 46 8.39 -6.85 19.44
N ASN A 47 8.48 -7.86 20.30
CA ASN A 47 9.60 -8.79 20.31
C ASN A 47 9.65 -9.66 19.05
N ASP A 48 8.51 -10.05 18.49
CA ASP A 48 8.48 -10.82 17.25
C ASP A 48 9.09 -10.03 16.08
N LEU A 49 8.69 -8.76 15.89
CA LEU A 49 9.26 -7.92 14.85
C LEU A 49 10.73 -7.60 15.10
N ILE A 50 11.13 -7.24 16.33
CA ILE A 50 12.51 -6.92 16.67
C ILE A 50 13.44 -8.12 16.47
N LYS A 51 13.01 -9.31 16.88
CA LYS A 51 13.85 -10.52 16.81
C LYS A 51 14.16 -10.92 15.37
N LYS A 52 13.24 -10.72 14.46
CA LYS A 52 13.36 -11.12 13.06
C LYS A 52 14.09 -10.11 12.19
N ASN A 53 14.22 -8.87 12.63
CA ASN A 53 14.56 -7.74 11.76
C ASN A 53 15.71 -6.89 12.30
N LYS A 54 16.90 -7.47 12.51
CA LYS A 54 18.08 -6.70 12.92
C LYS A 54 18.76 -6.06 11.71
N LEU A 55 19.15 -4.79 11.85
CA LEU A 55 19.90 -4.03 10.85
C LEU A 55 21.39 -4.08 11.13
N ASN A 56 22.20 -4.01 10.09
CA ASN A 56 23.66 -3.91 10.18
C ASN A 56 24.11 -2.44 10.24
N LYS A 57 23.36 -1.53 9.59
CA LYS A 57 23.65 -0.11 9.55
C LYS A 57 22.83 0.65 10.58
N LYS A 58 23.39 1.72 11.11
CA LYS A 58 22.63 2.67 11.89
C LYS A 58 21.88 3.62 10.95
N ILE A 59 20.56 3.54 10.95
CA ILE A 59 19.68 4.38 10.13
C ILE A 59 18.95 5.33 11.06
N LYS A 60 19.02 6.63 10.77
CA LYS A 60 18.30 7.67 11.52
C LYS A 60 16.93 7.90 10.90
N VAL A 61 15.89 7.66 11.66
CA VAL A 61 14.50 7.70 11.19
C VAL A 61 13.67 8.71 11.95
N ILE A 62 12.78 9.41 11.25
CA ILE A 62 11.66 10.13 11.88
C ILE A 62 10.48 9.15 11.94
N ALA A 63 9.93 8.90 13.12
CA ALA A 63 8.71 8.13 13.32
C ALA A 63 7.58 9.09 13.65
N ALA A 64 6.71 9.37 12.67
CA ALA A 64 5.58 10.28 12.83
C ALA A 64 4.29 9.46 12.95
N CYS A 65 3.65 9.54 14.12
CA CYS A 65 2.48 8.72 14.43
C CYS A 65 1.18 9.53 14.49
N GLY A 66 1.23 10.87 14.32
CA GLY A 66 0.06 11.73 14.34
C GLY A 66 -0.86 11.51 15.53
N ASN A 67 -0.29 11.20 16.70
CA ASN A 67 -0.99 10.82 17.92
C ASN A 67 -1.84 9.54 17.81
N GLY A 68 -1.63 8.71 16.77
CA GLY A 68 -2.29 7.43 16.55
C GLY A 68 -1.68 6.26 17.31
N THR A 69 -2.26 5.06 17.11
CA THR A 69 -1.87 3.83 17.82
C THR A 69 -0.45 3.37 17.54
N ALA A 70 0.11 3.67 16.36
CA ALA A 70 1.48 3.33 16.02
C ALA A 70 2.50 3.94 17.01
N GLY A 71 2.17 5.05 17.68
CA GLY A 71 3.04 5.72 18.66
C GLY A 71 3.43 4.85 19.84
N ILE A 72 2.60 3.84 20.20
CA ILE A 72 2.88 2.91 21.29
C ILE A 72 3.91 1.83 20.88
N PHE A 73 4.08 1.61 19.60
CA PHE A 73 4.82 0.47 19.06
C PHE A 73 6.01 0.85 18.19
N ALA A 74 5.81 1.75 17.22
CA ALA A 74 6.79 2.05 16.17
C ALA A 74 8.13 2.55 16.71
N PRO A 75 8.19 3.52 17.66
CA PRO A 75 9.47 3.98 18.17
C PRO A 75 10.30 2.88 18.83
N ASP A 76 9.67 2.05 19.66
CA ASP A 76 10.36 0.96 20.36
C ASP A 76 10.85 -0.13 19.41
N ILE A 77 10.01 -0.50 18.43
CA ILE A 77 10.36 -1.51 17.43
C ILE A 77 11.51 -1.03 16.55
N LEU A 78 11.43 0.19 16.03
CA LEU A 78 12.47 0.76 15.18
C LEU A 78 13.81 0.90 15.92
N ARG A 79 13.81 1.35 17.19
CA ARG A 79 15.02 1.30 18.04
C ARG A 79 15.51 -0.12 18.26
N GLY A 80 14.58 -1.04 18.51
CA GLY A 80 14.89 -2.45 18.75
C GLY A 80 15.55 -3.15 17.58
N ILE A 81 15.26 -2.77 16.35
CA ILE A 81 15.95 -3.32 15.15
C ILE A 81 17.29 -2.63 14.86
N GLY A 82 17.61 -1.48 15.49
CA GLY A 82 18.91 -0.80 15.37
C GLY A 82 18.85 0.63 14.82
N CYS A 83 17.65 1.21 14.63
CA CYS A 83 17.51 2.58 14.17
C CYS A 83 17.80 3.61 15.28
N GLU A 84 18.29 4.79 14.89
CA GLU A 84 18.22 6.01 15.69
C GLU A 84 16.88 6.69 15.41
N VAL A 85 15.99 6.77 16.40
CA VAL A 85 14.61 7.22 16.22
C VAL A 85 14.38 8.59 16.80
N VAL A 86 13.93 9.52 15.97
CA VAL A 86 13.34 10.80 16.37
C VAL A 86 11.83 10.68 16.30
N GLU A 87 11.17 10.86 17.43
CA GLU A 87 9.72 10.77 17.55
C GLU A 87 9.04 12.07 17.13
N LEU A 88 7.98 11.96 16.35
CA LEU A 88 7.10 13.05 15.96
C LEU A 88 5.65 12.66 16.25
N ASP A 89 5.02 13.37 17.21
CA ASP A 89 3.63 13.17 17.62
C ASP A 89 3.29 11.70 17.94
N CYS A 90 4.19 11.00 18.68
CA CYS A 90 4.04 9.59 19.05
C CYS A 90 3.21 9.35 20.32
N LYS A 91 2.92 10.40 21.11
CA LYS A 91 2.04 10.24 22.28
C LYS A 91 0.61 10.02 21.81
N LEU A 92 0.00 8.89 22.21
CA LEU A 92 -1.37 8.56 21.86
C LEU A 92 -2.35 9.63 22.38
N ASP A 93 -3.14 10.18 21.46
CA ASP A 93 -4.23 11.11 21.75
C ASP A 93 -5.34 10.95 20.71
N TRP A 94 -6.47 10.41 21.13
CA TRP A 94 -7.62 10.13 20.25
C TRP A 94 -8.32 11.36 19.67
N THR A 95 -7.95 12.56 20.11
CA THR A 95 -8.47 13.82 19.55
C THR A 95 -7.69 14.26 18.31
N PHE A 96 -6.52 13.64 18.04
CA PHE A 96 -5.64 13.99 16.92
C PHE A 96 -5.38 15.50 16.81
N PRO A 97 -4.78 16.13 17.83
CA PRO A 97 -4.79 17.59 17.98
C PRO A 97 -3.90 18.34 16.98
N LYS A 98 -3.03 17.63 16.27
CA LYS A 98 -2.06 18.25 15.35
C LYS A 98 -2.56 18.27 13.90
N TYR A 99 -2.91 17.13 13.38
CA TYR A 99 -3.42 16.88 12.03
C TYR A 99 -4.10 15.52 11.99
N ASN A 100 -4.84 15.27 10.91
CA ASN A 100 -5.39 13.94 10.68
C ASN A 100 -4.24 12.95 10.40
N PRO A 101 -4.08 11.89 11.21
CA PRO A 101 -3.03 10.89 10.98
C PRO A 101 -3.33 10.06 9.73
N ASN A 102 -2.89 10.56 8.61
CA ASN A 102 -3.03 9.96 7.30
C ASN A 102 -1.78 10.26 6.47
N PRO A 103 -1.03 9.24 6.00
CA PRO A 103 0.19 9.44 5.22
C PRO A 103 -0.02 10.15 3.86
N GLU A 104 -1.27 10.41 3.45
CA GLU A 104 -1.62 11.24 2.30
C GLU A 104 -2.00 12.69 2.70
N ASP A 105 -2.04 13.00 3.98
CA ASP A 105 -2.39 14.34 4.48
C ASP A 105 -1.21 15.31 4.35
N MET A 106 -1.45 16.45 3.72
CA MET A 106 -0.40 17.43 3.42
C MET A 106 0.23 18.05 4.68
N GLU A 107 -0.55 18.26 5.75
CA GLU A 107 -0.03 18.83 7.00
C GLU A 107 0.92 17.82 7.66
N MET A 108 0.53 16.55 7.71
CA MET A 108 1.37 15.46 8.20
C MET A 108 2.65 15.32 7.35
N LEU A 109 2.53 15.30 6.02
CA LEU A 109 3.67 15.20 5.11
C LEU A 109 4.67 16.35 5.28
N HIS A 110 4.17 17.59 5.41
CA HIS A 110 5.03 18.76 5.67
C HIS A 110 5.72 18.67 7.03
N ALA A 111 5.02 18.22 8.07
CA ALA A 111 5.61 18.04 9.40
C ALA A 111 6.76 17.02 9.37
N ILE A 112 6.56 15.88 8.68
CA ILE A 112 7.60 14.84 8.52
C ILE A 112 8.77 15.38 7.70
N SER A 113 8.50 16.03 6.57
CA SER A 113 9.51 16.62 5.69
C SER A 113 10.42 17.58 6.47
N LYS A 114 9.81 18.49 7.23
CA LYS A 114 10.54 19.42 8.10
C LYS A 114 11.39 18.69 9.14
N ALA A 115 10.82 17.70 9.82
CA ALA A 115 11.54 16.92 10.83
C ALA A 115 12.74 16.14 10.24
N VAL A 116 12.60 15.57 9.03
CA VAL A 116 13.69 14.90 8.31
C VAL A 116 14.85 15.86 8.07
N ILE A 117 14.58 17.05 7.55
CA ILE A 117 15.59 18.06 7.24
C ILE A 117 16.25 18.59 8.52
N ASP A 118 15.45 19.00 9.50
CA ASP A 118 15.96 19.60 10.76
C ASP A 118 16.85 18.64 11.55
N ASN A 119 16.60 17.34 11.45
CA ASN A 119 17.37 16.31 12.16
C ASN A 119 18.41 15.61 11.31
N ASN A 120 18.59 15.97 10.04
CA ASN A 120 19.43 15.22 9.08
C ASN A 120 19.12 13.71 9.11
N ALA A 121 17.83 13.35 9.07
CA ALA A 121 17.42 11.96 9.12
C ALA A 121 17.56 11.30 7.72
N ASP A 122 17.84 10.00 7.72
CA ASP A 122 17.97 9.22 6.48
C ASP A 122 16.60 8.99 5.82
N ILE A 123 15.52 8.98 6.63
CA ILE A 123 14.17 8.70 6.17
C ILE A 123 13.13 9.15 7.19
N GLY A 124 11.92 9.50 6.72
CA GLY A 124 10.75 9.75 7.53
C GLY A 124 9.64 8.75 7.25
N PHE A 125 9.00 8.25 8.31
CA PHE A 125 7.84 7.39 8.25
C PHE A 125 6.63 8.09 8.84
N GLY A 126 5.49 8.08 8.11
CA GLY A 126 4.20 8.54 8.59
C GLY A 126 3.23 7.38 8.72
N PHE A 127 2.67 7.19 9.93
CA PHE A 127 1.69 6.15 10.21
C PHE A 127 0.30 6.75 10.34
N ASP A 128 -0.72 6.03 9.88
CA ASP A 128 -2.10 6.47 10.05
C ASP A 128 -2.66 6.15 11.46
N GLY A 129 -3.91 6.51 11.69
CA GLY A 129 -4.51 6.48 13.03
C GLY A 129 -4.54 5.10 13.68
N ASP A 130 -4.74 4.03 12.94
CA ASP A 130 -4.71 2.64 13.41
C ASP A 130 -3.41 1.90 13.06
N GLY A 131 -2.46 2.57 12.37
CA GLY A 131 -1.08 2.11 12.20
C GLY A 131 -0.91 1.02 11.13
N ASP A 132 -1.89 0.83 10.24
CA ASP A 132 -1.80 -0.19 9.19
C ASP A 132 -1.25 0.34 7.86
N ARG A 133 -1.09 1.67 7.72
CA ARG A 133 -0.44 2.33 6.58
C ARG A 133 0.87 3.00 6.97
N CYS A 134 1.80 3.04 6.00
CA CYS A 134 3.07 3.72 6.12
C CYS A 134 3.35 4.59 4.90
N GLY A 135 3.47 5.90 5.12
CA GLY A 135 4.01 6.85 4.14
C GLY A 135 5.50 7.04 4.33
N VAL A 136 6.21 7.41 3.28
CA VAL A 136 7.67 7.52 3.28
C VAL A 136 8.11 8.86 2.71
N ILE A 137 8.98 9.54 3.46
CA ILE A 137 9.66 10.77 3.08
C ILE A 137 11.15 10.48 2.97
N ASP A 138 11.80 10.85 1.86
CA ASP A 138 13.24 10.64 1.66
C ASP A 138 14.11 11.59 2.50
N ASN A 139 15.41 11.36 2.51
CA ASN A 139 16.42 12.17 3.22
C ASN A 139 16.51 13.64 2.75
N LYS A 140 15.79 14.03 1.70
CA LYS A 140 15.66 15.41 1.20
C LYS A 140 14.29 16.02 1.50
N GLY A 141 13.49 15.37 2.34
CA GLY A 141 12.16 15.82 2.69
C GLY A 141 11.11 15.65 1.57
N LYS A 142 11.36 14.80 0.56
CA LYS A 142 10.41 14.56 -0.51
C LYS A 142 9.60 13.31 -0.24
N GLU A 143 8.29 13.41 -0.43
CA GLU A 143 7.40 12.27 -0.43
C GLU A 143 7.76 11.27 -1.54
N ILE A 144 7.71 9.98 -1.22
CA ILE A 144 7.78 8.89 -2.18
C ILE A 144 6.44 8.17 -2.19
N PHE A 145 5.76 8.17 -3.33
CA PHE A 145 4.47 7.49 -3.45
C PHE A 145 4.56 6.01 -3.09
N SER A 146 3.57 5.52 -2.37
CA SER A 146 3.56 4.17 -1.79
C SER A 146 3.73 3.06 -2.83
N ASP A 147 3.19 3.21 -4.04
CA ASP A 147 3.38 2.23 -5.11
C ASP A 147 4.83 2.15 -5.61
N LYS A 148 5.59 3.25 -5.54
CA LYS A 148 7.03 3.25 -5.85
C LYS A 148 7.85 2.64 -4.71
N ILE A 149 7.46 2.90 -3.47
CA ILE A 149 8.06 2.21 -2.29
C ILE A 149 7.79 0.71 -2.38
N GLY A 150 6.55 0.30 -2.69
CA GLY A 150 6.21 -1.11 -2.89
C GLY A 150 7.08 -1.77 -3.97
N LEU A 151 7.33 -1.09 -5.09
CA LEU A 151 8.23 -1.58 -6.14
C LEU A 151 9.67 -1.73 -5.64
N LEU A 152 10.19 -0.76 -4.90
CA LEU A 152 11.56 -0.83 -4.34
C LEU A 152 11.70 -1.96 -3.32
N ILE A 153 10.72 -2.15 -2.45
CA ILE A 153 10.66 -3.28 -1.52
C ILE A 153 10.62 -4.60 -2.31
N ALA A 154 9.75 -4.71 -3.32
CA ALA A 154 9.66 -5.92 -4.15
C ALA A 154 10.99 -6.24 -4.84
N ARG A 155 11.71 -5.24 -5.38
CA ARG A 155 13.06 -5.41 -5.94
C ARG A 155 14.04 -5.94 -4.90
N ASN A 156 14.03 -5.35 -3.69
CA ASN A 156 14.92 -5.79 -2.61
C ASN A 156 14.62 -7.23 -2.21
N LEU A 157 13.37 -7.55 -1.95
CA LEU A 157 12.93 -8.90 -1.57
C LEU A 157 13.22 -9.94 -2.65
N SER A 158 13.10 -9.57 -3.93
CA SER A 158 13.34 -10.49 -5.05
C SER A 158 14.77 -10.97 -5.18
N LYS A 159 15.74 -10.28 -4.55
CA LYS A 159 17.16 -10.70 -4.54
C LYS A 159 17.32 -12.03 -3.80
N ASP A 160 16.66 -12.17 -2.65
CA ASP A 160 16.73 -13.34 -1.78
C ASP A 160 15.59 -14.32 -2.02
N HIS A 161 14.46 -13.84 -2.54
CA HIS A 161 13.24 -14.61 -2.80
C HIS A 161 12.91 -14.60 -4.30
N LYS A 162 13.71 -15.29 -5.11
CA LYS A 162 13.46 -15.44 -6.55
C LYS A 162 12.16 -16.20 -6.81
N LYS A 163 11.54 -15.94 -7.98
CA LYS A 163 10.27 -16.54 -8.40
C LYS A 163 9.09 -16.22 -7.49
N SER A 164 9.21 -15.18 -6.67
CA SER A 164 8.13 -14.73 -5.80
C SER A 164 7.00 -14.09 -6.59
N LYS A 165 5.79 -14.17 -6.03
CA LYS A 165 4.63 -13.42 -6.48
C LYS A 165 4.46 -12.17 -5.64
N PHE A 166 4.06 -11.08 -6.29
CA PHE A 166 3.67 -9.82 -5.66
C PHE A 166 2.26 -9.45 -6.12
N VAL A 167 1.39 -9.11 -5.19
CA VAL A 167 0.04 -8.63 -5.49
C VAL A 167 0.03 -7.11 -5.37
N VAL A 168 -0.46 -6.41 -6.38
CA VAL A 168 -0.57 -4.95 -6.37
C VAL A 168 -1.98 -4.52 -6.74
N ASP A 169 -2.44 -3.40 -6.20
CA ASP A 169 -3.76 -2.89 -6.59
C ASP A 169 -3.73 -2.27 -8.00
N VAL A 170 -4.89 -2.26 -8.67
CA VAL A 170 -4.99 -1.76 -10.06
C VAL A 170 -4.67 -0.27 -10.19
N LYS A 171 -4.58 0.50 -9.09
CA LYS A 171 -4.18 1.91 -9.09
C LYS A 171 -2.66 2.09 -9.08
N SER A 172 -1.91 1.04 -8.73
CA SER A 172 -0.46 1.09 -8.63
C SER A 172 0.22 1.24 -9.99
N THR A 173 1.43 1.77 -9.95
CA THR A 173 2.25 2.03 -11.13
C THR A 173 2.39 0.82 -12.05
N GLY A 174 2.42 1.04 -13.37
CA GLY A 174 2.70 0.00 -14.37
C GLY A 174 4.12 -0.55 -14.33
N LEU A 175 5.02 0.10 -13.60
CA LEU A 175 6.43 -0.30 -13.49
C LEU A 175 6.63 -1.71 -12.91
N PHE A 176 5.70 -2.22 -12.12
CA PHE A 176 5.78 -3.59 -11.63
C PHE A 176 5.85 -4.63 -12.76
N ASN A 177 5.17 -4.39 -13.89
CA ASN A 177 5.19 -5.29 -15.06
C ASN A 177 6.41 -5.11 -15.97
N THR A 178 7.07 -3.94 -15.91
CA THR A 178 8.18 -3.60 -16.81
C THR A 178 9.52 -3.60 -16.10
N ASP A 179 9.55 -3.94 -14.81
CA ASP A 179 10.75 -3.88 -13.98
C ASP A 179 11.74 -4.97 -14.33
N LYS A 180 12.93 -4.57 -14.74
CA LYS A 180 14.00 -5.48 -15.19
C LYS A 180 14.54 -6.36 -14.05
N ILE A 181 14.54 -5.86 -12.81
CA ILE A 181 15.05 -6.61 -11.65
C ILE A 181 14.04 -7.72 -11.28
N LEU A 182 12.76 -7.39 -11.21
CA LEU A 182 11.73 -8.39 -10.95
C LEU A 182 11.71 -9.45 -12.07
N ALA A 183 11.81 -9.04 -13.33
CA ALA A 183 11.87 -9.96 -14.48
C ALA A 183 13.09 -10.87 -14.42
N SER A 184 14.30 -10.33 -14.13
CA SER A 184 15.52 -11.13 -14.03
C SER A 184 15.51 -12.14 -12.88
N ASN A 185 14.75 -11.86 -11.83
CA ASN A 185 14.54 -12.76 -10.70
C ASN A 185 13.32 -13.70 -10.90
N ASN A 186 12.70 -13.68 -12.10
CA ASN A 186 11.52 -14.46 -12.47
C ASN A 186 10.32 -14.25 -11.52
N CYS A 187 10.14 -13.04 -11.01
CA CYS A 187 9.02 -12.69 -10.17
C CYS A 187 7.77 -12.42 -11.01
N GLU A 188 6.62 -12.74 -10.45
CA GLU A 188 5.30 -12.51 -11.04
C GLU A 188 4.59 -11.36 -10.31
N THR A 189 3.99 -10.44 -11.06
CA THR A 189 3.13 -9.38 -10.51
C THR A 189 1.68 -9.64 -10.87
N ILE A 190 0.81 -9.63 -9.86
CA ILE A 190 -0.63 -9.83 -10.00
C ILE A 190 -1.34 -8.53 -9.64
N TYR A 191 -1.91 -7.84 -10.63
CA TYR A 191 -2.79 -6.70 -10.36
C TYR A 191 -4.16 -7.17 -9.89
N TRP A 192 -4.66 -6.58 -8.80
CA TRP A 192 -5.91 -7.00 -8.18
C TRP A 192 -6.79 -5.82 -7.76
N LYS A 193 -7.99 -6.15 -7.29
CA LYS A 193 -8.98 -5.16 -6.80
C LYS A 193 -8.38 -4.31 -5.69
N THR A 194 -8.59 -2.99 -5.74
CA THR A 194 -8.26 -2.07 -4.67
C THR A 194 -9.07 -2.38 -3.41
N GLY A 195 -8.43 -2.25 -2.27
CA GLY A 195 -9.01 -2.42 -0.94
C GLY A 195 -8.28 -3.48 -0.12
N HIS A 196 -7.89 -3.09 1.09
CA HIS A 196 -7.05 -3.91 1.97
C HIS A 196 -7.57 -5.35 2.17
N SER A 197 -8.88 -5.55 2.27
CA SER A 197 -9.48 -6.89 2.39
C SER A 197 -9.30 -7.74 1.13
N HIS A 198 -9.34 -7.12 -0.05
CA HIS A 198 -9.16 -7.81 -1.33
C HIS A 198 -7.69 -8.19 -1.56
N ILE A 199 -6.76 -7.25 -1.32
CA ILE A 199 -5.32 -7.52 -1.49
C ILE A 199 -4.85 -8.56 -0.48
N LYS A 200 -5.23 -8.44 0.80
CA LYS A 200 -4.91 -9.41 1.85
C LYS A 200 -5.35 -10.83 1.49
N ARG A 201 -6.58 -11.00 1.00
CA ARG A 201 -7.09 -12.30 0.55
C ARG A 201 -6.30 -12.83 -0.65
N LYS A 202 -6.01 -11.96 -1.62
CA LYS A 202 -5.27 -12.34 -2.82
C LYS A 202 -3.83 -12.75 -2.49
N VAL A 203 -3.14 -12.02 -1.61
CA VAL A 203 -1.81 -12.38 -1.10
C VAL A 203 -1.83 -13.78 -0.48
N ASN A 204 -2.84 -14.09 0.33
CA ASN A 204 -2.97 -15.41 0.95
C ASN A 204 -3.30 -16.52 -0.05
N THR A 205 -4.25 -16.29 -0.98
CA THR A 205 -4.69 -17.33 -1.93
C THR A 205 -3.63 -17.64 -2.99
N GLU A 206 -2.83 -16.66 -3.40
CA GLU A 206 -1.74 -16.84 -4.36
C GLU A 206 -0.43 -17.31 -3.68
N ASN A 207 -0.42 -17.39 -2.36
CA ASN A 207 0.81 -17.57 -1.58
C ASN A 207 1.88 -16.56 -2.00
N ALA A 208 1.46 -15.31 -2.25
CA ALA A 208 2.35 -14.24 -2.66
C ALA A 208 3.23 -13.81 -1.49
N LEU A 209 4.47 -13.43 -1.76
CA LEU A 209 5.42 -13.00 -0.73
C LEU A 209 4.98 -11.68 -0.08
N ALA A 210 4.48 -10.76 -0.91
CA ALA A 210 3.96 -9.48 -0.43
C ALA A 210 2.84 -8.94 -1.33
N GLY A 211 2.09 -7.99 -0.77
CA GLY A 211 1.11 -7.18 -1.49
C GLY A 211 1.30 -5.70 -1.20
N PHE A 212 0.94 -4.84 -2.17
CA PHE A 212 1.15 -3.40 -2.08
C PHE A 212 -0.07 -2.65 -2.61
N GLU A 213 -0.60 -1.72 -1.83
CA GLU A 213 -1.60 -0.76 -2.28
C GLU A 213 -1.01 0.64 -2.42
N LYS A 214 -1.51 1.38 -3.40
CA LYS A 214 -1.14 2.79 -3.60
C LYS A 214 -1.47 3.66 -2.38
N SER A 215 -2.42 3.26 -1.55
CA SER A 215 -2.81 3.93 -0.31
C SER A 215 -1.84 3.73 0.87
N GLY A 216 -0.80 2.92 0.71
CA GLY A 216 0.20 2.66 1.76
C GLY A 216 -0.04 1.43 2.63
N HIS A 217 -1.09 0.63 2.36
CA HIS A 217 -1.23 -0.68 2.99
C HIS A 217 -0.29 -1.67 2.31
N PHE A 218 0.61 -2.25 3.08
CA PHE A 218 1.51 -3.30 2.61
C PHE A 218 1.32 -4.56 3.44
N PHE A 219 1.37 -5.68 2.75
CA PHE A 219 1.08 -7.01 3.28
C PHE A 219 2.28 -7.89 3.07
N PHE A 220 2.80 -8.50 4.12
CA PHE A 220 3.95 -9.39 4.04
C PHE A 220 3.55 -10.77 4.53
N ASN A 221 3.74 -11.78 3.70
CA ASN A 221 3.52 -13.16 4.06
C ASN A 221 4.78 -13.76 4.70
N GLN A 222 4.68 -15.00 5.20
CA GLN A 222 5.84 -15.72 5.71
C GLN A 222 6.96 -15.82 4.66
N PRO A 223 8.21 -15.63 5.06
CA PRO A 223 8.73 -15.47 6.43
C PRO A 223 8.73 -14.02 6.96
N LEU A 224 8.33 -13.04 6.16
CA LEU A 224 8.44 -11.60 6.45
C LEU A 224 7.35 -11.08 7.39
N GLY A 225 6.20 -11.72 7.41
CA GLY A 225 5.03 -11.32 8.18
C GLY A 225 3.97 -12.40 8.19
N TYR A 226 2.72 -12.01 8.46
CA TYR A 226 1.61 -12.93 8.67
C TYR A 226 0.47 -12.74 7.65
N GLY A 227 0.71 -11.98 6.59
CA GLY A 227 -0.22 -11.76 5.48
C GLY A 227 -1.29 -10.70 5.74
N TYR A 228 -1.17 -9.91 6.80
CA TYR A 228 -2.01 -8.73 7.03
C TYR A 228 -1.25 -7.42 6.80
N ASP A 229 -2.00 -6.32 6.67
CA ASP A 229 -1.46 -4.96 6.55
C ASP A 229 -0.86 -4.51 7.88
N ASP A 230 0.38 -4.02 7.83
CA ASP A 230 1.13 -3.58 9.01
C ASP A 230 2.08 -2.45 8.59
N GLY A 231 1.74 -1.21 9.01
CA GLY A 231 2.54 -0.03 8.68
C GLY A 231 3.93 -0.07 9.32
N ILE A 232 4.07 -0.67 10.50
CA ILE A 232 5.36 -0.76 11.18
C ILE A 232 6.26 -1.78 10.48
N ASN A 233 5.72 -2.94 10.09
CA ASN A 233 6.47 -3.90 9.28
C ASN A 233 6.84 -3.29 7.91
N SER A 234 5.98 -2.45 7.33
CA SER A 234 6.27 -1.71 6.11
C SER A 234 7.50 -0.81 6.27
N ALA A 235 7.57 -0.04 7.36
CA ALA A 235 8.74 0.77 7.70
C ALA A 235 10.01 -0.07 7.91
N ILE A 236 9.90 -1.23 8.56
CA ILE A 236 11.00 -2.19 8.72
C ILE A 236 11.53 -2.65 7.36
N GLN A 237 10.66 -3.01 6.41
CA GLN A 237 11.10 -3.45 5.07
C GLN A 237 11.79 -2.32 4.29
N VAL A 238 11.40 -1.06 4.50
CA VAL A 238 12.11 0.10 3.95
C VAL A 238 13.48 0.28 4.64
N CYS A 239 13.59 0.05 5.95
CA CYS A 239 14.88 0.06 6.63
C CYS A 239 15.81 -1.04 6.10
N HIS A 240 15.30 -2.26 5.85
CA HIS A 240 16.10 -3.31 5.20
C HIS A 240 16.55 -2.94 3.78
N LEU A 241 15.71 -2.25 3.02
CA LEU A 241 16.12 -1.72 1.71
C LEU A 241 17.33 -0.78 1.86
N LEU A 242 17.30 0.14 2.82
CA LEU A 242 18.44 1.07 3.09
C LEU A 242 19.67 0.33 3.64
N ASP A 243 19.47 -0.67 4.49
CA ASP A 243 20.54 -1.50 5.05
C ASP A 243 21.32 -2.25 3.96
N ASN A 244 20.59 -2.73 2.95
CA ASN A 244 21.15 -3.50 1.83
C ASN A 244 21.77 -2.63 0.72
N GLU A 245 21.56 -1.31 0.72
CA GLU A 245 22.05 -0.39 -0.32
C GLU A 245 23.09 0.58 0.24
N ASN A 246 24.11 0.92 -0.57
CA ASN A 246 25.11 1.94 -0.21
C ASN A 246 24.70 3.35 -0.68
N LYS A 247 23.41 3.58 -0.84
CA LYS A 247 22.83 4.83 -1.32
C LYS A 247 21.76 5.29 -0.35
N ASN A 248 21.55 6.59 -0.26
CA ASN A 248 20.43 7.15 0.46
C ASN A 248 19.12 7.01 -0.35
N MET A 249 17.97 7.20 0.30
CA MET A 249 16.66 6.97 -0.32
C MET A 249 16.44 7.86 -1.55
N SER A 250 16.88 9.12 -1.52
CA SER A 250 16.76 10.06 -2.66
C SER A 250 17.63 9.67 -3.87
N GLU A 251 18.61 8.80 -3.70
CA GLU A 251 19.40 8.22 -4.78
C GLU A 251 18.80 6.90 -5.27
N ILE A 252 18.31 6.07 -4.35
CA ILE A 252 17.64 4.79 -4.67
C ILE A 252 16.44 5.04 -5.57
N ILE A 253 15.59 6.04 -5.25
CA ILE A 253 14.39 6.34 -6.03
C ILE A 253 14.71 6.73 -7.48
N LYS A 254 15.87 7.28 -7.77
CA LYS A 254 16.30 7.60 -9.14
C LYS A 254 16.57 6.36 -10.01
N SER A 255 16.66 5.17 -9.41
CA SER A 255 16.75 3.91 -10.15
C SER A 255 15.42 3.50 -10.78
N ILE A 256 14.31 4.10 -10.36
CA ILE A 256 12.99 3.91 -10.95
C ILE A 256 12.81 4.94 -12.07
N PRO A 257 12.30 4.55 -13.24
CA PRO A 257 11.96 5.50 -14.30
C PRO A 257 10.98 6.56 -13.79
N ASN A 258 11.18 7.80 -14.19
CA ASN A 258 10.20 8.83 -13.91
C ASN A 258 8.88 8.47 -14.62
N THR A 259 7.78 8.71 -13.95
CA THR A 259 6.44 8.53 -14.52
C THR A 259 5.61 9.77 -14.23
N PHE A 260 4.78 10.16 -15.20
CA PHE A 260 3.80 11.22 -15.02
C PHE A 260 2.44 10.60 -14.78
N GLN A 261 1.67 11.23 -13.92
CA GLN A 261 0.29 10.81 -13.64
C GLN A 261 -0.61 12.03 -13.69
N SER A 262 -1.75 11.89 -14.38
CA SER A 262 -2.80 12.88 -14.29
C SER A 262 -3.39 12.95 -12.88
N PRO A 263 -3.94 14.07 -12.45
CA PRO A 263 -4.83 14.09 -11.30
C PRO A 263 -5.96 13.06 -11.47
N THR A 264 -6.42 12.52 -10.35
CA THR A 264 -7.58 11.63 -10.36
C THR A 264 -8.80 12.44 -10.77
N MET A 265 -9.42 12.08 -11.90
CA MET A 265 -10.69 12.65 -12.32
C MET A 265 -11.82 11.84 -11.66
N ALA A 266 -12.75 12.54 -11.03
CA ALA A 266 -13.88 11.94 -10.33
C ALA A 266 -15.21 12.53 -10.85
N PRO A 267 -15.62 12.23 -12.10
CA PRO A 267 -16.89 12.70 -12.61
C PRO A 267 -18.03 12.15 -11.77
N PHE A 268 -19.03 13.02 -11.53
CA PHE A 268 -20.21 12.61 -10.77
C PHE A 268 -20.94 11.49 -11.51
N CYS A 269 -21.33 10.47 -10.76
CA CYS A 269 -22.21 9.40 -11.20
C CYS A 269 -23.05 8.96 -10.01
N LYS A 270 -24.35 8.72 -10.21
CA LYS A 270 -25.24 8.26 -9.15
C LYS A 270 -24.77 6.91 -8.61
N ASP A 271 -24.97 6.71 -7.31
CA ASP A 271 -24.45 5.53 -6.59
C ASP A 271 -25.02 4.21 -7.10
N ASP A 272 -26.28 4.21 -7.52
CA ASP A 272 -27.01 3.07 -8.10
C ASP A 272 -26.66 2.81 -9.59
N GLU A 273 -26.14 3.79 -10.30
CA GLU A 273 -25.82 3.71 -11.73
C GLU A 273 -24.31 3.46 -12.01
N LYS A 274 -23.43 3.85 -11.09
CA LYS A 274 -21.95 3.89 -11.33
C LYS A 274 -21.34 2.56 -11.80
N TYR A 275 -21.85 1.42 -11.33
CA TYR A 275 -21.36 0.11 -11.73
C TYR A 275 -21.79 -0.21 -13.16
N ASN A 276 -23.06 0.06 -13.52
CA ASN A 276 -23.56 -0.15 -14.89
C ASN A 276 -22.83 0.73 -15.91
N VAL A 277 -22.58 2.00 -15.54
CA VAL A 277 -21.79 2.93 -16.39
C VAL A 277 -20.39 2.39 -16.62
N VAL A 278 -19.73 1.90 -15.58
CA VAL A 278 -18.38 1.33 -15.72
C VAL A 278 -18.40 0.04 -16.53
N ASP A 279 -19.39 -0.83 -16.37
CA ASP A 279 -19.55 -2.06 -17.16
C ASP A 279 -19.73 -1.76 -18.65
N GLU A 280 -20.46 -0.69 -18.99
CA GLU A 280 -20.60 -0.24 -20.37
C GLU A 280 -19.28 0.28 -20.93
N ILE A 281 -18.53 1.07 -20.16
CA ILE A 281 -17.18 1.54 -20.55
C ILE A 281 -16.23 0.34 -20.77
N VAL A 282 -16.31 -0.69 -19.90
CA VAL A 282 -15.53 -1.94 -20.08
C VAL A 282 -15.79 -2.55 -21.44
N LYS A 283 -17.06 -2.65 -21.87
CA LYS A 283 -17.43 -3.17 -23.18
C LYS A 283 -16.85 -2.32 -24.31
N GLN A 284 -17.03 -0.99 -24.24
CA GLN A 284 -16.54 -0.07 -25.25
C GLN A 284 -15.01 -0.12 -25.41
N ILE A 285 -14.24 -0.08 -24.32
CA ILE A 285 -12.78 -0.16 -24.36
C ILE A 285 -12.32 -1.53 -24.87
N THR A 286 -13.02 -2.61 -24.51
CA THR A 286 -12.75 -3.96 -25.02
C THR A 286 -13.00 -4.03 -26.53
N GLU A 287 -14.06 -3.40 -27.02
CA GLU A 287 -14.36 -3.31 -28.45
C GLU A 287 -13.30 -2.51 -29.21
N ILE A 288 -12.86 -1.37 -28.66
CA ILE A 288 -11.76 -0.56 -29.20
C ILE A 288 -10.50 -1.43 -29.40
N LYS A 289 -10.12 -2.20 -28.36
CA LYS A 289 -8.99 -3.12 -28.46
C LYS A 289 -9.20 -4.17 -29.56
N ASN A 290 -10.34 -4.84 -29.58
CA ASN A 290 -10.63 -5.92 -30.53
C ASN A 290 -10.64 -5.42 -31.98
N LYS A 291 -11.11 -4.22 -32.22
CA LYS A 291 -11.11 -3.56 -33.54
C LYS A 291 -9.79 -2.86 -33.87
N LYS A 292 -8.80 -2.89 -32.97
CA LYS A 292 -7.50 -2.20 -33.11
C LYS A 292 -7.66 -0.69 -33.40
N ILE A 293 -8.66 -0.08 -32.81
CA ILE A 293 -8.88 1.36 -32.95
C ILE A 293 -7.82 2.06 -32.11
N LYS A 294 -7.13 3.02 -32.72
CA LYS A 294 -6.08 3.78 -32.03
C LYS A 294 -6.67 4.89 -31.17
N ILE A 295 -6.14 5.02 -29.98
CA ILE A 295 -6.34 6.14 -29.06
C ILE A 295 -5.04 6.92 -29.05
N ASP A 296 -5.08 8.20 -29.44
CA ASP A 296 -3.88 9.05 -29.56
C ASP A 296 -2.71 8.34 -30.29
N SER A 297 -3.01 7.79 -31.47
CA SER A 297 -2.07 7.07 -32.34
C SER A 297 -1.57 5.72 -31.83
N GLN A 298 -1.97 5.26 -30.66
CA GLN A 298 -1.57 3.99 -30.05
C GLN A 298 -2.70 2.97 -30.01
N GLU A 299 -2.38 1.68 -30.18
CA GLU A 299 -3.30 0.58 -29.94
C GLU A 299 -3.25 0.11 -28.49
N ILE A 300 -4.40 -0.32 -27.96
CA ILE A 300 -4.43 -0.93 -26.62
C ILE A 300 -3.74 -2.30 -26.69
N LYS A 301 -2.65 -2.41 -25.92
CA LYS A 301 -1.89 -3.66 -25.77
C LYS A 301 -2.63 -4.67 -24.92
N ASP A 302 -2.93 -4.30 -23.67
CA ASP A 302 -3.53 -5.18 -22.67
C ASP A 302 -4.69 -4.55 -21.96
N ILE A 303 -5.63 -5.38 -21.50
CA ILE A 303 -6.78 -5.02 -20.69
C ILE A 303 -6.86 -5.92 -19.47
N LEU A 304 -7.15 -5.32 -18.32
CA LEU A 304 -7.43 -6.01 -17.05
C LEU A 304 -8.75 -5.51 -16.47
N THR A 305 -9.70 -6.40 -16.24
CA THR A 305 -11.07 -6.06 -15.83
C THR A 305 -11.44 -6.48 -14.40
N VAL A 306 -10.45 -6.65 -13.51
CA VAL A 306 -10.68 -7.11 -12.13
C VAL A 306 -11.36 -6.07 -11.23
N ASN A 307 -11.29 -4.77 -11.59
CA ASN A 307 -11.94 -3.68 -10.85
C ASN A 307 -12.18 -2.48 -11.78
N GLY A 308 -13.26 -2.52 -12.54
CA GLY A 308 -13.44 -1.67 -13.71
C GLY A 308 -12.53 -2.12 -14.85
N ILE A 309 -11.90 -1.20 -15.56
CA ILE A 309 -10.98 -1.51 -16.64
C ILE A 309 -9.66 -0.74 -16.49
N ARG A 310 -8.57 -1.50 -16.43
CA ARG A 310 -7.20 -0.99 -16.63
C ARG A 310 -6.74 -1.43 -18.01
N PHE A 311 -6.29 -0.50 -18.83
CA PHE A 311 -5.75 -0.77 -20.16
C PHE A 311 -4.36 -0.15 -20.30
N SER A 312 -3.49 -0.78 -21.07
CA SER A 312 -2.11 -0.34 -21.30
C SER A 312 -1.80 -0.26 -22.78
N PHE A 313 -0.81 0.58 -23.11
CA PHE A 313 -0.29 0.79 -24.46
C PHE A 313 1.13 0.23 -24.57
N GLU A 314 1.67 0.18 -25.81
CA GLU A 314 3.01 -0.37 -26.06
C GLU A 314 4.13 0.46 -25.41
N ASP A 315 3.96 1.75 -25.29
CA ASP A 315 4.91 2.66 -24.64
C ASP A 315 4.93 2.55 -23.11
N GLY A 316 4.08 1.68 -22.53
CA GLY A 316 3.95 1.47 -21.09
C GLY A 316 3.00 2.47 -20.39
N SER A 317 2.40 3.40 -21.12
CA SER A 317 1.32 4.22 -20.57
C SER A 317 0.08 3.37 -20.28
N TRP A 318 -0.76 3.82 -19.35
CA TRP A 318 -1.96 3.08 -18.98
C TRP A 318 -3.06 4.00 -18.47
N GLY A 319 -4.29 3.53 -18.60
CA GLY A 319 -5.47 4.18 -18.05
C GLY A 319 -6.26 3.24 -17.14
N LEU A 320 -6.95 3.80 -16.17
CA LEU A 320 -7.85 3.07 -15.27
C LEU A 320 -9.18 3.81 -15.16
N ILE A 321 -10.27 3.13 -15.40
CA ILE A 321 -11.64 3.60 -15.18
C ILE A 321 -12.34 2.60 -14.25
N ARG A 322 -12.85 3.08 -13.11
CA ARG A 322 -13.51 2.22 -12.11
C ARG A 322 -14.57 2.98 -11.31
N ALA A 323 -15.56 2.27 -10.84
CA ALA A 323 -16.49 2.81 -9.86
C ALA A 323 -15.83 2.94 -8.48
N SER A 324 -16.13 4.02 -7.76
CA SER A 324 -15.72 4.14 -6.36
C SER A 324 -16.56 3.22 -5.48
N SER A 325 -15.93 2.50 -4.56
CA SER A 325 -16.63 1.71 -3.56
C SER A 325 -17.23 2.54 -2.43
N ASN A 326 -16.72 3.76 -2.21
CA ASN A 326 -17.03 4.58 -1.03
C ASN A 326 -17.73 5.92 -1.35
N LYS A 327 -17.82 6.32 -2.61
CA LYS A 327 -18.38 7.59 -3.05
C LYS A 327 -19.20 7.41 -4.31
N PRO A 328 -20.23 8.26 -4.56
CA PRO A 328 -21.00 8.25 -5.81
C PRO A 328 -20.24 8.91 -6.95
N VAL A 329 -19.09 8.34 -7.33
CA VAL A 329 -18.22 8.83 -8.40
C VAL A 329 -17.52 7.66 -9.09
N SER A 330 -17.15 7.86 -10.36
CA SER A 330 -16.20 7.00 -11.07
C SER A 330 -14.82 7.65 -11.03
N TYR A 331 -13.78 6.84 -10.93
CA TYR A 331 -12.39 7.31 -10.95
C TYR A 331 -11.72 6.98 -12.27
N THR A 332 -11.01 7.95 -12.81
CA THR A 332 -10.14 7.76 -13.97
C THR A 332 -8.71 8.16 -13.60
N HIS A 333 -7.76 7.30 -13.89
CA HIS A 333 -6.34 7.55 -13.75
C HIS A 333 -5.68 7.33 -15.11
N LEU A 334 -4.85 8.28 -15.53
CA LEU A 334 -4.00 8.16 -16.70
C LEU A 334 -2.55 8.30 -16.25
N THR A 335 -1.70 7.39 -16.66
CA THR A 335 -0.25 7.46 -16.42
C THR A 335 0.46 7.41 -17.76
N LEU A 336 1.28 8.41 -18.02
CA LEU A 336 2.09 8.50 -19.23
C LEU A 336 3.55 8.12 -18.88
N PRO A 337 4.26 7.40 -19.76
CA PRO A 337 5.68 7.18 -19.62
C PRO A 337 6.44 8.48 -19.89
N THR A 338 7.65 8.57 -19.34
CA THR A 338 8.61 9.62 -19.67
C THR A 338 9.32 9.29 -20.98
N THR A 339 8.69 9.37 -22.09
CA THR A 339 9.41 9.53 -23.34
C THR A 339 9.29 10.98 -23.73
N SER A 340 10.39 11.72 -23.46
CA SER A 340 10.80 12.97 -24.10
C SER A 340 9.70 13.78 -24.82
N CYS A 341 9.17 14.80 -24.17
CA CYS A 341 8.95 16.04 -24.89
C CYS A 341 10.34 16.69 -25.04
N GLY A 342 10.91 16.63 -26.24
CA GLY A 342 12.03 17.43 -26.65
C GLY A 342 11.66 18.90 -26.69
#